data_60f03c48e94d80ec94ba61174a90edbf
#
_entry.id   60f03c48e94d80ec94ba61174a90edbf
#
_cell.length_a   1.000
_cell.length_b   1.000
_cell.length_c   1.000
_cell.angle_alpha   90.00
_cell.angle_beta   90.00
_cell.angle_gamma   90.00
#
_symmetry.space_group_name_H-M   'P 1'
#
loop_
_entity.id
_entity.type
_entity.pdbx_description
1 polymer ?
#
loop_
_entity_poly.entity_id
_entity_poly.type
_entity_poly.pdbx_seq_one_letter_code
_entity_poly.pdbx_strand_id
1 'polypeptide(L)'
;MKINQKSIFYPFLFAIFPIIYLYSINFVETPLFDVILPMLISLSGTFVLLIITRLILKTWIKSGLVISLLLILSFSYGHLYELINTSIMSEFEIGRHRYLMIEFFAIFVIGTIIIIRTKIKTPNSTIILNSIAITLIVITIPNFIFSDNSEINLDPENFLISNNNLLSNSFEISYVLENLDQLKSQEKPDIYYILLDGYGGTMRMEEDLNFDNYEFLSNLNDRGFFAPDKSNSNYPSSGWSIASIFGMNYLPSSEINQSNTEYRNVLSEITKNNEVMRNLDYLDYEIINFQPNGFITQNYQFADQAFCQQEESSQSKFVKTLLRTTILNHVNNLLIVNVDRASILCGFSEIVSLDEKNDKPIFAVMMLRLPHPPYVFGADGEHVIGEKVQTEEGSFVNEEKYVDTIKFANKKTIEMVDIILKHNNNSIIIIQSDHGYDFGINYENPSDLQLKQRFSNLNAIYLPNSNDGIFYEGITPVNVFRIIFNEYFDASYDVLDDKMFYHHYGGSNVHNKVNFEDVTEIILN
;
A
#
# COMPACT_ATOMS: atom_id res chain seq x y z
N MET A 1 -26.01 -41.54 -3.89
CA MET A 1 -25.48 -41.71 -2.53
C MET A 1 -26.59 -41.32 -1.55
N LYS A 2 -27.19 -42.24 -0.78
CA LYS A 2 -28.20 -41.87 0.21
C LYS A 2 -27.47 -41.26 1.42
N ILE A 3 -27.49 -39.92 1.52
CA ILE A 3 -26.96 -39.21 2.69
C ILE A 3 -27.74 -39.71 3.89
N ASN A 4 -27.04 -40.36 4.84
CA ASN A 4 -27.64 -40.85 6.07
C ASN A 4 -28.25 -39.65 6.83
N GLN A 5 -29.56 -39.63 7.04
CA GLN A 5 -30.35 -38.51 7.61
C GLN A 5 -29.87 -38.03 8.98
N LYS A 6 -28.85 -38.70 9.59
CA LYS A 6 -28.26 -38.37 10.89
C LYS A 6 -26.86 -37.72 10.80
N SER A 7 -26.26 -37.65 9.62
CA SER A 7 -24.87 -37.15 9.47
C SER A 7 -24.83 -35.63 9.42
N ILE A 8 -24.13 -35.00 10.35
CA ILE A 8 -24.01 -33.57 10.53
C ILE A 8 -22.67 -33.12 9.89
N PHE A 9 -22.72 -32.65 8.66
CA PHE A 9 -21.53 -32.14 7.92
C PHE A 9 -21.50 -30.62 7.83
N TYR A 10 -22.66 -29.97 7.90
CA TYR A 10 -22.79 -28.53 7.68
C TYR A 10 -21.87 -27.65 8.55
N PRO A 11 -21.52 -27.94 9.83
CA PRO A 11 -20.60 -27.10 10.56
C PRO A 11 -19.21 -27.07 9.92
N PHE A 12 -18.73 -28.22 9.41
CA PHE A 12 -17.43 -28.31 8.74
C PHE A 12 -17.46 -27.64 7.37
N LEU A 13 -18.56 -27.75 6.65
CA LEU A 13 -18.73 -27.10 5.36
C LEU A 13 -18.82 -25.57 5.52
N PHE A 14 -19.50 -25.06 6.54
CA PHE A 14 -19.50 -23.64 6.89
C PHE A 14 -18.13 -23.13 7.34
N ALA A 15 -17.31 -23.97 7.96
CA ALA A 15 -15.96 -23.63 8.39
C ALA A 15 -14.99 -23.48 7.22
N ILE A 16 -15.16 -24.25 6.15
CA ILE A 16 -14.27 -24.22 4.98
C ILE A 16 -14.78 -23.31 3.86
N PHE A 17 -16.08 -23.07 3.78
CA PHE A 17 -16.67 -22.28 2.69
C PHE A 17 -16.03 -20.89 2.54
N PRO A 18 -15.87 -20.04 3.61
CA PRO A 18 -15.26 -18.72 3.45
C PRO A 18 -13.82 -18.79 2.95
N ILE A 19 -13.07 -19.82 3.36
CA ILE A 19 -11.69 -20.06 2.94
C ILE A 19 -11.62 -20.42 1.45
N ILE A 20 -12.51 -21.36 1.03
CA ILE A 20 -12.60 -21.78 -0.37
C ILE A 20 -13.08 -20.62 -1.25
N TYR A 21 -14.06 -19.85 -0.78
CA TYR A 21 -14.57 -18.69 -1.49
C TYR A 21 -13.47 -17.65 -1.69
N LEU A 22 -12.77 -17.26 -0.62
CA LEU A 22 -11.64 -16.32 -0.70
C LEU A 22 -10.55 -16.83 -1.66
N TYR A 23 -10.23 -18.12 -1.58
CA TYR A 23 -9.28 -18.75 -2.50
C TYR A 23 -9.78 -18.69 -3.94
N SER A 24 -11.06 -18.98 -4.19
CA SER A 24 -11.61 -19.03 -5.55
C SER A 24 -11.56 -17.70 -6.30
N ILE A 25 -11.53 -16.58 -5.58
CA ILE A 25 -11.40 -15.24 -6.18
C ILE A 25 -9.96 -14.73 -6.25
N ASN A 26 -9.02 -15.41 -5.57
CA ASN A 26 -7.60 -15.02 -5.51
C ASN A 26 -6.66 -16.16 -5.95
N PHE A 27 -7.17 -17.20 -6.63
CA PHE A 27 -6.39 -18.42 -6.85
C PHE A 27 -5.20 -18.23 -7.82
N VAL A 28 -5.24 -17.18 -8.67
CA VAL A 28 -4.13 -16.83 -9.57
C VAL A 28 -2.93 -16.32 -8.76
N GLU A 29 -3.18 -15.57 -7.67
CA GLU A 29 -2.13 -14.97 -6.84
C GLU A 29 -1.77 -15.82 -5.61
N THR A 30 -2.62 -16.79 -5.26
CA THR A 30 -2.49 -17.57 -4.02
C THR A 30 -2.20 -19.04 -4.33
N PRO A 31 -1.01 -19.55 -4.03
CA PRO A 31 -0.71 -20.99 -4.14
C PRO A 31 -1.65 -21.83 -3.26
N LEU A 32 -2.10 -22.96 -3.76
CA LEU A 32 -2.98 -23.89 -3.02
C LEU A 32 -2.40 -24.26 -1.64
N PHE A 33 -1.08 -24.36 -1.54
CA PHE A 33 -0.39 -24.72 -0.29
C PHE A 33 -0.67 -23.74 0.85
N ASP A 34 -0.83 -22.45 0.54
CA ASP A 34 -1.08 -21.39 1.53
C ASP A 34 -2.47 -21.47 2.15
N VAL A 35 -3.39 -22.17 1.50
CA VAL A 35 -4.78 -22.36 1.95
C VAL A 35 -4.93 -23.56 2.87
N ILE A 36 -4.03 -24.55 2.77
CA ILE A 36 -4.12 -25.83 3.51
C ILE A 36 -4.09 -25.59 5.02
N LEU A 37 -3.17 -24.80 5.53
CA LEU A 37 -3.01 -24.57 6.97
C LEU A 37 -4.21 -23.83 7.57
N PRO A 38 -4.72 -22.72 7.03
CA PRO A 38 -5.98 -22.09 7.49
C PRO A 38 -7.16 -23.06 7.48
N MET A 39 -7.26 -23.91 6.46
CA MET A 39 -8.31 -24.92 6.33
C MET A 39 -8.24 -25.97 7.44
N LEU A 40 -7.04 -26.50 7.74
CA LEU A 40 -6.81 -27.45 8.81
C LEU A 40 -7.11 -26.85 10.19
N ILE A 41 -6.72 -25.58 10.42
CA ILE A 41 -7.01 -24.87 11.67
C ILE A 41 -8.52 -24.68 11.83
N SER A 42 -9.23 -24.25 10.79
CA SER A 42 -10.67 -24.05 10.82
C SER A 42 -11.45 -25.35 11.07
N LEU A 43 -11.06 -26.44 10.40
CA LEU A 43 -11.68 -27.77 10.58
C LEU A 43 -11.41 -28.34 11.97
N SER A 44 -10.18 -28.30 12.45
CA SER A 44 -9.81 -28.83 13.78
C SER A 44 -10.42 -28.00 14.89
N GLY A 45 -10.45 -26.67 14.77
CA GLY A 45 -11.14 -25.78 15.70
C GLY A 45 -12.64 -26.08 15.76
N THR A 46 -13.28 -26.23 14.59
CA THR A 46 -14.70 -26.62 14.49
C THR A 46 -14.97 -27.97 15.14
N PHE A 47 -14.09 -28.96 14.93
CA PHE A 47 -14.23 -30.27 15.56
C PHE A 47 -14.15 -30.20 17.08
N VAL A 48 -13.14 -29.50 17.62
CA VAL A 48 -12.98 -29.33 19.08
C VAL A 48 -14.19 -28.63 19.69
N LEU A 49 -14.64 -27.49 19.08
CA LEU A 49 -15.81 -26.76 19.56
C LEU A 49 -17.08 -27.59 19.48
N LEU A 50 -17.24 -28.41 18.44
CA LEU A 50 -18.38 -29.31 18.30
C LEU A 50 -18.41 -30.38 19.42
N ILE A 51 -17.26 -30.96 19.78
CA ILE A 51 -17.13 -31.91 20.88
C ILE A 51 -17.47 -31.23 22.22
N ILE A 52 -16.88 -30.06 22.51
CA ILE A 52 -17.15 -29.30 23.74
C ILE A 52 -18.65 -29.00 23.86
N THR A 53 -19.24 -28.46 22.79
CA THR A 53 -20.67 -28.12 22.78
C THR A 53 -21.55 -29.37 22.92
N ARG A 54 -21.11 -30.50 22.34
CA ARG A 54 -21.79 -31.79 22.46
C ARG A 54 -21.79 -32.34 23.90
N LEU A 55 -20.71 -32.16 24.63
CA LEU A 55 -20.61 -32.55 26.03
C LEU A 55 -21.58 -31.73 26.90
N ILE A 56 -21.75 -30.43 26.58
CA ILE A 56 -22.67 -29.54 27.32
C ILE A 56 -24.13 -29.79 26.94
N LEU A 57 -24.45 -29.78 25.64
CA LEU A 57 -25.84 -29.86 25.17
C LEU A 57 -26.37 -31.27 25.01
N LYS A 58 -25.54 -32.29 25.08
CA LYS A 58 -25.87 -33.73 25.00
C LYS A 58 -26.59 -34.15 23.71
N THR A 59 -26.67 -33.28 22.69
CA THR A 59 -27.30 -33.53 21.38
C THR A 59 -26.46 -33.01 20.22
N TRP A 60 -26.13 -33.86 19.25
CA TRP A 60 -25.33 -33.50 18.08
C TRP A 60 -25.99 -32.43 17.23
N ILE A 61 -27.30 -32.50 17.04
CA ILE A 61 -28.02 -31.53 16.18
C ILE A 61 -27.95 -30.12 16.78
N LYS A 62 -28.23 -29.95 18.07
CA LYS A 62 -28.15 -28.63 18.70
C LYS A 62 -26.71 -28.11 18.74
N SER A 63 -25.76 -28.98 19.00
CA SER A 63 -24.32 -28.61 18.96
C SER A 63 -23.91 -28.14 17.58
N GLY A 64 -24.29 -28.87 16.53
CA GLY A 64 -24.01 -28.45 15.15
C GLY A 64 -24.65 -27.10 14.81
N LEU A 65 -25.90 -26.86 15.23
CA LEU A 65 -26.58 -25.57 15.02
C LEU A 65 -25.87 -24.40 15.72
N VAL A 66 -25.48 -24.59 16.98
CA VAL A 66 -24.78 -23.57 17.77
C VAL A 66 -23.41 -23.24 17.13
N ILE A 67 -22.64 -24.27 16.74
CA ILE A 67 -21.34 -24.05 16.11
C ILE A 67 -21.51 -23.42 14.74
N SER A 68 -22.50 -23.80 13.94
CA SER A 68 -22.77 -23.14 12.67
C SER A 68 -23.15 -21.66 12.82
N LEU A 69 -23.96 -21.34 13.84
CA LEU A 69 -24.30 -19.96 14.17
C LEU A 69 -23.03 -19.17 14.54
N LEU A 70 -22.16 -19.75 15.36
CA LEU A 70 -20.87 -19.13 15.72
C LEU A 70 -20.00 -18.86 14.48
N LEU A 71 -19.86 -19.85 13.59
CA LEU A 71 -19.05 -19.73 12.37
C LEU A 71 -19.61 -18.68 11.42
N ILE A 72 -20.92 -18.69 11.17
CA ILE A 72 -21.57 -17.70 10.30
C ILE A 72 -21.33 -16.29 10.85
N LEU A 73 -21.58 -16.08 12.15
CA LEU A 73 -21.34 -14.78 12.77
C LEU A 73 -19.85 -14.38 12.71
N SER A 74 -18.94 -15.32 13.01
CA SER A 74 -17.50 -15.03 12.97
C SER A 74 -17.00 -14.63 11.59
N PHE A 75 -17.39 -15.32 10.53
CA PHE A 75 -16.94 -15.05 9.17
C PHE A 75 -17.72 -13.94 8.46
N SER A 76 -18.89 -13.55 8.95
CA SER A 76 -19.64 -12.41 8.40
C SER A 76 -19.28 -11.08 9.07
N TYR A 77 -18.59 -11.12 10.20
CA TYR A 77 -18.30 -9.94 11.01
C TYR A 77 -17.54 -8.87 10.25
N GLY A 78 -16.42 -9.24 9.59
CA GLY A 78 -15.59 -8.29 8.89
C GLY A 78 -16.31 -7.66 7.69
N HIS A 79 -17.09 -8.43 6.95
CA HIS A 79 -17.91 -7.91 5.85
C HIS A 79 -18.94 -6.88 6.31
N LEU A 80 -19.63 -7.17 7.44
CA LEU A 80 -20.60 -6.23 7.99
C LEU A 80 -19.91 -5.00 8.58
N TYR A 81 -18.76 -5.18 9.22
CA TYR A 81 -17.94 -4.08 9.72
C TYR A 81 -17.53 -3.13 8.59
N GLU A 82 -17.04 -3.65 7.47
CA GLU A 82 -16.70 -2.86 6.29
C GLU A 82 -17.93 -2.15 5.71
N LEU A 83 -19.03 -2.88 5.55
CA LEU A 83 -20.27 -2.31 5.01
C LEU A 83 -20.80 -1.14 5.86
N ILE A 84 -20.75 -1.24 7.19
CA ILE A 84 -21.20 -0.18 8.09
C ILE A 84 -20.25 1.02 8.05
N ASN A 85 -18.95 0.78 7.99
CA ASN A 85 -17.96 1.86 7.96
C ASN A 85 -17.86 2.58 6.61
N THR A 86 -18.31 1.95 5.53
CA THR A 86 -18.37 2.56 4.18
C THR A 86 -19.75 3.16 3.87
N SER A 87 -20.74 3.07 4.77
CA SER A 87 -22.10 3.57 4.58
C SER A 87 -22.36 4.84 5.41
N ILE A 88 -23.51 5.51 5.12
CA ILE A 88 -24.01 6.71 5.84
C ILE A 88 -24.02 6.60 7.38
N MET A 89 -23.81 5.40 7.93
CA MET A 89 -23.72 5.16 9.37
C MET A 89 -22.35 5.46 9.99
N SER A 90 -21.35 5.81 9.21
CA SER A 90 -20.01 6.20 9.70
C SER A 90 -20.05 7.40 10.65
N GLU A 91 -20.97 8.34 10.44
CA GLU A 91 -21.17 9.53 11.31
C GLU A 91 -21.62 9.18 12.74
N PHE A 92 -22.26 8.02 12.96
CA PHE A 92 -22.85 7.67 14.26
C PHE A 92 -21.94 6.84 15.17
N GLU A 93 -20.67 6.61 14.81
CA GLU A 93 -19.72 5.76 15.56
C GLU A 93 -20.25 4.33 15.91
N ILE A 94 -21.42 3.96 15.40
CA ILE A 94 -22.10 2.68 15.69
C ILE A 94 -21.29 1.51 15.12
N GLY A 95 -20.54 1.74 14.05
CA GLY A 95 -19.67 0.75 13.40
C GLY A 95 -18.38 0.42 14.14
N ARG A 96 -18.05 1.08 15.26
CA ARG A 96 -16.83 0.75 16.00
C ARG A 96 -16.86 -0.68 16.50
N HIS A 97 -15.75 -1.39 16.42
CA HIS A 97 -15.60 -2.79 16.85
C HIS A 97 -16.21 -3.06 18.24
N ARG A 98 -16.05 -2.14 19.21
CA ARG A 98 -16.57 -2.29 20.57
C ARG A 98 -18.10 -2.43 20.63
N TYR A 99 -18.85 -1.78 19.74
CA TYR A 99 -20.31 -1.88 19.70
C TYR A 99 -20.75 -3.07 18.89
N LEU A 100 -20.21 -3.23 17.69
CA LEU A 100 -20.54 -4.33 16.80
C LEU A 100 -20.25 -5.71 17.43
N MET A 101 -19.16 -5.85 18.18
CA MET A 101 -18.86 -7.09 18.92
C MET A 101 -19.92 -7.42 19.96
N ILE A 102 -20.45 -6.41 20.67
CA ILE A 102 -21.53 -6.61 21.66
C ILE A 102 -22.80 -7.10 20.96
N GLU A 103 -23.15 -6.51 19.83
CA GLU A 103 -24.32 -6.92 19.04
C GLU A 103 -24.18 -8.35 18.53
N PHE A 104 -23.05 -8.72 17.95
CA PHE A 104 -22.79 -10.08 17.49
C PHE A 104 -22.81 -11.09 18.64
N PHE A 105 -22.26 -10.73 19.79
CA PHE A 105 -22.34 -11.56 20.99
C PHE A 105 -23.78 -11.72 21.48
N ALA A 106 -24.56 -10.66 21.49
CA ALA A 106 -25.99 -10.72 21.87
C ALA A 106 -26.78 -11.61 20.90
N ILE A 107 -26.57 -11.48 19.58
CA ILE A 107 -27.21 -12.34 18.57
C ILE A 107 -26.81 -13.80 18.79
N PHE A 108 -25.53 -14.08 19.06
CA PHE A 108 -25.07 -15.44 19.37
C PHE A 108 -25.73 -16.02 20.60
N VAL A 109 -25.82 -15.26 21.70
CA VAL A 109 -26.43 -15.70 22.96
C VAL A 109 -27.94 -15.96 22.77
N ILE A 110 -28.66 -15.01 22.17
CA ILE A 110 -30.09 -15.13 21.92
C ILE A 110 -30.37 -16.32 20.98
N GLY A 111 -29.64 -16.44 19.89
CA GLY A 111 -29.77 -17.55 18.96
C GLY A 111 -29.47 -18.89 19.60
N THR A 112 -28.45 -18.97 20.45
CA THR A 112 -28.15 -20.19 21.24
C THR A 112 -29.27 -20.55 22.21
N ILE A 113 -29.85 -19.57 22.92
CA ILE A 113 -30.99 -19.80 23.81
C ILE A 113 -32.20 -20.35 23.02
N ILE A 114 -32.49 -19.78 21.86
CA ILE A 114 -33.58 -20.23 20.98
C ILE A 114 -33.31 -21.68 20.54
N ILE A 115 -32.09 -22.00 20.07
CA ILE A 115 -31.73 -23.37 19.67
C ILE A 115 -31.90 -24.36 20.82
N ILE A 116 -31.48 -23.99 22.03
CA ILE A 116 -31.59 -24.86 23.22
C ILE A 116 -33.05 -25.08 23.59
N ARG A 117 -33.88 -24.03 23.59
CA ARG A 117 -35.30 -24.11 24.02
C ARG A 117 -36.21 -24.73 22.96
N THR A 118 -35.87 -24.65 21.70
CA THR A 118 -36.68 -25.18 20.61
C THR A 118 -36.67 -26.73 20.64
N LYS A 119 -37.85 -27.32 20.58
CA LYS A 119 -38.00 -28.77 20.39
C LYS A 119 -37.75 -29.11 18.91
N ILE A 120 -36.49 -29.16 18.53
CA ILE A 120 -36.09 -29.50 17.14
C ILE A 120 -36.36 -31.01 16.97
N LYS A 121 -37.51 -31.31 16.38
CA LYS A 121 -37.83 -32.68 15.96
C LYS A 121 -37.41 -32.76 14.50
N THR A 122 -36.14 -33.10 14.16
CA THR A 122 -36.11 -33.51 12.76
C THR A 122 -34.75 -33.82 12.16
N PRO A 123 -34.65 -34.88 11.39
CA PRO A 123 -33.64 -35.07 10.37
C PRO A 123 -33.71 -34.01 9.25
N ASN A 124 -34.86 -33.32 9.07
CA ASN A 124 -35.04 -32.36 7.96
C ASN A 124 -34.15 -31.09 8.07
N SER A 125 -33.96 -30.56 9.28
CA SER A 125 -33.07 -29.40 9.46
C SER A 125 -31.61 -29.70 9.10
N THR A 126 -31.14 -30.91 9.42
CA THR A 126 -29.80 -31.38 9.05
C THR A 126 -29.63 -31.52 7.54
N ILE A 127 -30.65 -32.06 6.85
CA ILE A 127 -30.66 -32.19 5.39
C ILE A 127 -30.61 -30.81 4.75
N ILE A 128 -31.48 -29.89 5.21
CA ILE A 128 -31.54 -28.51 4.66
C ILE A 128 -30.20 -27.81 4.86
N LEU A 129 -29.62 -27.84 6.04
CA LEU A 129 -28.34 -27.16 6.31
C LEU A 129 -27.14 -27.78 5.55
N ASN A 130 -27.10 -29.12 5.45
CA ASN A 130 -26.11 -29.79 4.62
C ASN A 130 -26.27 -29.38 3.15
N SER A 131 -27.51 -29.30 2.63
CA SER A 131 -27.76 -28.87 1.24
C SER A 131 -27.34 -27.43 1.02
N ILE A 132 -27.70 -26.52 1.92
CA ILE A 132 -27.27 -25.10 1.84
C ILE A 132 -25.75 -25.01 1.82
N ALA A 133 -25.06 -25.68 2.77
CA ALA A 133 -23.61 -25.62 2.87
C ALA A 133 -22.90 -26.22 1.63
N ILE A 134 -23.43 -27.31 1.07
CA ILE A 134 -22.92 -27.87 -0.19
C ILE A 134 -23.14 -26.90 -1.35
N THR A 135 -24.34 -26.31 -1.45
CA THR A 135 -24.64 -25.33 -2.51
C THR A 135 -23.70 -24.13 -2.45
N LEU A 136 -23.40 -23.61 -1.28
CA LEU A 136 -22.44 -22.51 -1.10
C LEU A 136 -21.04 -22.89 -1.63
N ILE A 137 -20.56 -24.10 -1.36
CA ILE A 137 -19.28 -24.56 -1.92
C ILE A 137 -19.35 -24.73 -3.44
N VAL A 138 -20.45 -25.30 -3.96
CA VAL A 138 -20.60 -25.50 -5.41
C VAL A 138 -20.64 -24.17 -6.18
N ILE A 139 -21.20 -23.12 -5.61
CA ILE A 139 -21.23 -21.77 -6.20
C ILE A 139 -19.80 -21.19 -6.39
N THR A 140 -18.80 -21.67 -5.66
CA THR A 140 -17.41 -21.20 -5.85
C THR A 140 -16.73 -21.82 -7.07
N ILE A 141 -17.24 -22.95 -7.59
CA ILE A 141 -16.61 -23.68 -8.70
C ILE A 141 -16.51 -22.84 -10.00
N PRO A 142 -17.55 -22.07 -10.40
CA PRO A 142 -17.44 -21.20 -11.57
C PRO A 142 -16.27 -20.23 -11.54
N ASN A 143 -15.89 -19.72 -10.37
CA ASN A 143 -14.75 -18.81 -10.26
C ASN A 143 -13.44 -19.47 -10.73
N PHE A 144 -13.26 -20.78 -10.51
CA PHE A 144 -12.08 -21.53 -10.98
C PHE A 144 -12.14 -21.86 -12.48
N ILE A 145 -13.34 -21.88 -13.08
CA ILE A 145 -13.51 -22.29 -14.48
C ILE A 145 -13.52 -21.06 -15.39
N PHE A 146 -14.13 -19.97 -14.93
CA PHE A 146 -14.37 -18.75 -15.73
C PHE A 146 -13.41 -17.61 -15.39
N SER A 147 -12.55 -17.74 -14.38
CA SER A 147 -11.42 -16.86 -14.33
C SER A 147 -10.59 -17.20 -15.56
N ASP A 148 -10.62 -16.28 -16.47
CA ASP A 148 -9.87 -16.39 -17.71
C ASP A 148 -8.46 -16.86 -17.38
N ASN A 149 -8.13 -18.08 -17.85
CA ASN A 149 -6.77 -18.51 -18.06
C ASN A 149 -6.18 -17.74 -19.26
N SER A 150 -6.49 -16.48 -19.39
CA SER A 150 -5.55 -15.57 -19.95
C SER A 150 -4.41 -15.47 -18.90
N GLU A 151 -3.60 -16.55 -18.72
CA GLU A 151 -2.19 -16.32 -18.78
C GLU A 151 -2.00 -15.52 -20.07
N ILE A 152 -2.23 -14.20 -19.95
CA ILE A 152 -1.45 -13.29 -20.73
C ILE A 152 -0.07 -13.62 -20.22
N ASN A 153 0.62 -14.53 -20.90
CA ASN A 153 2.06 -14.55 -20.99
C ASN A 153 2.40 -13.19 -21.57
N LEU A 154 2.27 -12.19 -20.71
CA LEU A 154 3.00 -10.97 -20.82
C LEU A 154 4.44 -11.43 -20.58
N ASP A 155 5.04 -12.03 -21.62
CA ASP A 155 6.47 -11.91 -21.80
C ASP A 155 6.70 -10.40 -21.69
N PRO A 156 7.32 -9.90 -20.62
CA PRO A 156 7.54 -8.47 -20.45
C PRO A 156 8.21 -7.86 -21.70
N GLU A 157 9.09 -8.61 -22.37
CA GLU A 157 9.67 -8.23 -23.66
C GLU A 157 8.60 -8.16 -24.78
N ASN A 158 7.66 -9.09 -24.85
CA ASN A 158 6.61 -9.05 -25.88
C ASN A 158 5.53 -8.02 -25.58
N PHE A 159 5.22 -7.72 -24.31
CA PHE A 159 4.35 -6.59 -23.95
C PHE A 159 5.03 -5.26 -24.26
N LEU A 160 6.29 -5.12 -23.90
CA LEU A 160 7.13 -3.99 -24.28
C LEU A 160 7.28 -3.89 -25.80
N ILE A 161 7.41 -5.01 -26.51
CA ILE A 161 7.56 -5.08 -27.99
C ILE A 161 6.21 -4.89 -28.70
N SER A 162 5.10 -5.42 -28.23
CA SER A 162 3.77 -5.26 -28.85
C SER A 162 3.17 -3.85 -28.65
N ASN A 163 3.57 -3.17 -27.58
CA ASN A 163 3.27 -1.76 -27.30
C ASN A 163 4.47 -0.84 -27.57
N ASN A 164 5.47 -1.30 -28.31
CA ASN A 164 6.68 -0.55 -28.65
C ASN A 164 6.41 0.83 -29.27
N ASN A 165 5.22 1.07 -29.85
CA ASN A 165 4.81 2.42 -30.29
C ASN A 165 4.34 3.32 -29.13
N LEU A 166 4.02 2.77 -27.94
CA LEU A 166 3.59 3.55 -26.78
C LEU A 166 4.72 3.77 -25.76
N LEU A 167 5.58 2.75 -25.55
CA LEU A 167 6.70 2.83 -24.62
C LEU A 167 8.02 3.22 -25.29
N SER A 168 8.25 2.84 -26.57
CA SER A 168 9.47 3.20 -27.31
C SER A 168 9.55 4.67 -27.67
N ASN A 169 8.41 5.37 -27.81
CA ASN A 169 8.41 6.83 -28.01
C ASN A 169 8.50 7.63 -26.69
N SER A 170 8.26 6.97 -25.53
CA SER A 170 8.32 7.63 -24.21
C SER A 170 9.53 7.20 -23.37
N PHE A 171 10.10 6.05 -23.65
CA PHE A 171 11.32 5.54 -23.04
C PHE A 171 12.33 5.24 -24.16
N GLU A 172 12.70 6.27 -24.94
CA GLU A 172 13.97 6.18 -25.64
C GLU A 172 15.05 6.00 -24.57
N ILE A 173 15.67 4.83 -24.60
CA ILE A 173 16.92 4.57 -23.87
C ILE A 173 17.94 5.52 -24.50
N SER A 174 17.91 6.78 -24.08
CA SER A 174 18.95 7.73 -24.46
C SER A 174 20.19 7.36 -23.66
N TYR A 175 20.99 6.46 -24.23
CA TYR A 175 22.35 6.24 -23.78
C TYR A 175 23.15 7.54 -23.98
N VAL A 176 23.09 8.42 -23.00
CA VAL A 176 23.78 9.69 -23.05
C VAL A 176 24.90 9.74 -22.01
N LEU A 177 25.65 8.65 -21.91
CA LEU A 177 26.92 8.68 -21.20
C LEU A 177 28.05 8.48 -22.21
N GLU A 178 28.39 9.55 -22.93
CA GLU A 178 29.44 9.51 -23.99
C GLU A 178 30.86 9.20 -23.46
N ASN A 179 31.09 9.31 -22.13
CA ASN A 179 32.43 9.13 -21.54
C ASN A 179 32.45 8.23 -20.29
N LEU A 180 31.85 7.09 -20.38
CA LEU A 180 31.61 6.17 -19.26
C LEU A 180 32.84 5.73 -18.48
N ASP A 181 33.91 5.39 -19.16
CA ASP A 181 35.13 4.92 -18.49
C ASP A 181 35.79 6.06 -17.68
N GLN A 182 35.63 7.31 -18.11
CA GLN A 182 36.09 8.47 -17.37
C GLN A 182 35.21 8.75 -16.16
N LEU A 183 33.89 8.65 -16.30
CA LEU A 183 32.92 8.82 -15.20
C LEU A 183 33.04 7.72 -14.15
N LYS A 184 33.34 6.49 -14.55
CA LYS A 184 33.60 5.39 -13.62
C LYS A 184 34.87 5.59 -12.77
N SER A 185 35.84 6.37 -13.24
CA SER A 185 37.08 6.63 -12.51
C SER A 185 37.05 7.87 -11.61
N GLN A 186 35.98 8.69 -11.67
CA GLN A 186 35.82 9.85 -10.80
C GLN A 186 35.26 9.46 -9.42
N GLU A 187 35.61 10.24 -8.41
CA GLU A 187 34.96 10.14 -7.08
C GLU A 187 33.52 10.63 -7.20
N LYS A 188 32.57 9.75 -6.86
CA LYS A 188 31.14 9.98 -6.99
C LYS A 188 30.51 10.18 -5.62
N PRO A 189 29.54 11.09 -5.47
CA PRO A 189 28.80 11.25 -4.23
C PRO A 189 27.91 10.04 -3.95
N ASP A 190 27.74 9.69 -2.68
CA ASP A 190 26.65 8.83 -2.28
C ASP A 190 25.32 9.54 -2.50
N ILE A 191 24.27 8.78 -2.84
CA ILE A 191 22.95 9.34 -3.11
C ILE A 191 21.94 8.70 -2.16
N TYR A 192 21.26 9.52 -1.36
CA TYR A 192 20.21 9.11 -0.45
C TYR A 192 18.87 9.66 -0.94
N TYR A 193 17.96 8.78 -1.31
CA TYR A 193 16.60 9.12 -1.70
C TYR A 193 15.62 8.69 -0.61
N ILE A 194 15.00 9.67 0.05
CA ILE A 194 14.11 9.49 1.19
C ILE A 194 12.72 9.95 0.77
N LEU A 195 11.79 9.00 0.63
CA LEU A 195 10.41 9.27 0.31
C LEU A 195 9.53 9.14 1.55
N LEU A 196 8.80 10.21 1.84
CA LEU A 196 7.82 10.30 2.91
C LEU A 196 6.40 10.25 2.29
N ASP A 197 5.72 9.10 2.39
CA ASP A 197 4.44 8.83 1.73
C ASP A 197 3.32 9.73 2.26
N GLY A 198 2.75 10.54 1.38
CA GLY A 198 1.62 11.42 1.67
C GLY A 198 1.97 12.67 2.48
N TYR A 199 3.22 13.13 2.46
CA TYR A 199 3.66 14.33 3.17
C TYR A 199 3.31 15.58 2.38
N GLY A 200 2.36 16.37 2.88
CA GLY A 200 1.87 17.60 2.26
C GLY A 200 2.88 18.74 2.24
N GLY A 201 2.74 19.65 1.29
CA GLY A 201 3.54 20.87 1.23
C GLY A 201 3.24 21.84 2.40
N THR A 202 4.27 22.53 2.89
CA THR A 202 4.22 23.36 4.09
C THR A 202 3.15 24.44 4.02
N MET A 203 3.09 25.19 2.92
CA MET A 203 2.10 26.27 2.74
C MET A 203 0.67 25.70 2.81
N ARG A 204 0.40 24.56 2.20
CA ARG A 204 -0.92 23.94 2.19
C ARG A 204 -1.31 23.40 3.57
N MET A 205 -0.37 22.86 4.34
CA MET A 205 -0.63 22.44 5.72
C MET A 205 -0.92 23.62 6.64
N GLU A 206 -0.30 24.77 6.42
CA GLU A 206 -0.62 25.98 7.17
C GLU A 206 -2.04 26.48 6.85
N GLU A 207 -2.40 26.55 5.56
CA GLU A 207 -3.71 27.05 5.12
C GLU A 207 -4.88 26.13 5.53
N ASP A 208 -4.72 24.83 5.40
CA ASP A 208 -5.81 23.87 5.55
C ASP A 208 -5.90 23.29 6.97
N LEU A 209 -4.76 23.07 7.63
CA LEU A 209 -4.65 22.38 8.92
C LEU A 209 -4.25 23.35 10.06
N ASN A 210 -4.01 24.61 9.76
CA ASN A 210 -3.46 25.59 10.71
C ASN A 210 -2.19 25.06 11.41
N PHE A 211 -1.37 24.34 10.64
CA PHE A 211 -0.12 23.73 11.12
C PHE A 211 1.09 24.39 10.46
N ASP A 212 1.82 25.17 11.26
CA ASP A 212 3.07 25.82 10.85
C ASP A 212 4.21 24.79 10.81
N ASN A 213 4.72 24.52 9.61
CA ASN A 213 5.82 23.60 9.36
C ASN A 213 7.09 24.32 8.84
N TYR A 214 7.13 25.65 8.88
CA TYR A 214 8.27 26.42 8.37
C TYR A 214 9.55 26.22 9.17
N GLU A 215 9.45 25.87 10.46
CA GLU A 215 10.62 25.50 11.27
C GLU A 215 11.37 24.31 10.68
N PHE A 216 10.66 23.31 10.18
CA PHE A 216 11.27 22.14 9.52
C PHE A 216 12.00 22.53 8.23
N LEU A 217 11.36 23.33 7.36
CA LEU A 217 12.01 23.82 6.13
C LEU A 217 13.22 24.71 6.44
N SER A 218 13.13 25.60 7.43
CA SER A 218 14.25 26.43 7.87
C SER A 218 15.43 25.56 8.34
N ASN A 219 15.14 24.52 9.12
CA ASN A 219 16.17 23.58 9.58
C ASN A 219 16.87 22.84 8.42
N LEU A 220 16.14 22.52 7.34
CA LEU A 220 16.73 21.94 6.13
C LEU A 220 17.55 22.98 5.36
N ASN A 221 17.03 24.19 5.18
CA ASN A 221 17.74 25.30 4.51
C ASN A 221 19.03 25.65 5.24
N ASP A 222 19.03 25.69 6.58
CA ASP A 222 20.24 25.96 7.39
C ASP A 222 21.33 24.88 7.20
N ARG A 223 20.95 23.69 6.75
CA ARG A 223 21.85 22.59 6.36
C ARG A 223 22.27 22.61 4.90
N GLY A 224 21.84 23.63 4.14
CA GLY A 224 22.18 23.79 2.73
C GLY A 224 21.23 23.09 1.76
N PHE A 225 20.05 22.67 2.20
CA PHE A 225 19.03 22.14 1.28
C PHE A 225 18.37 23.26 0.49
N PHE A 226 18.03 22.99 -0.74
CA PHE A 226 16.97 23.68 -1.46
C PHE A 226 15.65 23.06 -1.01
N ALA A 227 14.85 23.77 -0.24
CA ALA A 227 13.60 23.30 0.31
C ALA A 227 12.51 24.38 0.12
N PRO A 228 11.84 24.42 -1.04
CA PRO A 228 10.80 25.39 -1.32
C PRO A 228 9.54 25.13 -0.49
N ASP A 229 8.83 26.18 -0.13
CA ASP A 229 7.54 26.07 0.57
C ASP A 229 6.38 25.66 -0.36
N LYS A 230 6.58 25.82 -1.67
CA LYS A 230 5.66 25.41 -2.74
C LYS A 230 6.30 24.36 -3.61
N SER A 231 5.80 23.16 -3.55
CA SER A 231 6.15 22.05 -4.41
C SER A 231 4.92 21.21 -4.73
N ASN A 232 4.91 20.61 -5.91
CA ASN A 232 3.80 19.77 -6.35
C ASN A 232 4.32 18.47 -6.96
N SER A 233 3.63 17.36 -6.65
CA SER A 233 3.87 16.07 -7.28
C SER A 233 3.33 16.05 -8.72
N ASN A 234 3.87 15.18 -9.56
CA ASN A 234 3.37 15.03 -10.93
C ASN A 234 2.08 14.22 -11.01
N TYR A 235 1.80 13.38 -10.00
CA TYR A 235 0.64 12.50 -9.94
C TYR A 235 0.06 12.42 -8.52
N PRO A 236 -1.24 12.09 -8.38
CA PRO A 236 -1.91 12.07 -7.08
C PRO A 236 -1.78 10.74 -6.32
N SER A 237 -0.99 9.78 -6.79
CA SER A 237 -0.85 8.48 -6.14
C SER A 237 0.56 7.92 -6.22
N SER A 238 0.96 7.17 -5.19
CA SER A 238 2.31 6.63 -5.02
C SER A 238 2.79 5.84 -6.22
N GLY A 239 1.96 4.96 -6.78
CA GLY A 239 2.37 4.13 -7.91
C GLY A 239 2.76 4.93 -9.15
N TRP A 240 2.00 5.96 -9.48
CA TRP A 240 2.26 6.82 -10.63
C TRP A 240 3.40 7.81 -10.38
N SER A 241 3.41 8.42 -9.19
CA SER A 241 4.48 9.34 -8.81
C SER A 241 5.83 8.64 -8.81
N ILE A 242 5.96 7.50 -8.15
CA ILE A 242 7.20 6.74 -8.07
C ILE A 242 7.66 6.26 -9.46
N ALA A 243 6.73 5.74 -10.27
CA ALA A 243 7.06 5.31 -11.64
C ALA A 243 7.55 6.49 -12.50
N SER A 244 6.95 7.68 -12.36
CA SER A 244 7.39 8.89 -13.07
C SER A 244 8.73 9.42 -12.56
N ILE A 245 8.93 9.48 -11.25
CA ILE A 245 10.18 9.96 -10.62
C ILE A 245 11.36 9.09 -11.06
N PHE A 246 11.26 7.79 -10.87
CA PHE A 246 12.36 6.88 -11.20
C PHE A 246 12.46 6.55 -12.70
N GLY A 247 11.38 6.72 -13.45
CA GLY A 247 11.41 6.70 -14.92
C GLY A 247 11.90 8.01 -15.52
N MET A 248 12.05 9.07 -14.72
CA MET A 248 12.41 10.42 -15.16
C MET A 248 11.54 10.92 -16.31
N ASN A 249 10.29 10.50 -16.39
CA ASN A 249 9.38 10.83 -17.50
C ASN A 249 7.92 10.80 -17.06
N TYR A 250 7.06 11.43 -17.85
CA TYR A 250 5.63 11.32 -17.68
C TYR A 250 5.13 9.96 -18.17
N LEU A 251 4.10 9.45 -17.48
CA LEU A 251 3.47 8.19 -17.84
C LEU A 251 2.57 8.41 -19.07
N PRO A 252 2.62 7.50 -20.05
CA PRO A 252 1.78 7.62 -21.23
C PRO A 252 0.31 7.43 -20.86
N SER A 253 -0.55 8.28 -21.42
CA SER A 253 -1.99 7.98 -21.46
C SER A 253 -2.19 6.75 -22.31
N SER A 254 -2.72 5.66 -21.76
CA SER A 254 -2.86 4.42 -22.49
C SER A 254 -4.31 4.04 -22.73
N GLU A 255 -4.56 3.42 -23.88
CA GLU A 255 -5.83 2.75 -24.16
C GLU A 255 -5.98 1.40 -23.43
N ILE A 256 -5.09 1.10 -22.48
CA ILE A 256 -5.10 -0.12 -21.67
C ILE A 256 -6.39 -0.11 -20.85
N ASN A 257 -7.21 -1.12 -21.05
CA ASN A 257 -8.37 -1.34 -20.18
C ASN A 257 -7.86 -1.56 -18.76
N GLN A 258 -8.27 -0.68 -17.84
CA GLN A 258 -8.02 -0.87 -16.43
C GLN A 258 -8.81 -2.08 -15.89
N SER A 259 -8.42 -3.28 -16.22
CA SER A 259 -8.51 -4.27 -15.16
C SER A 259 -7.43 -3.84 -14.16
N ASN A 260 -7.82 -3.61 -12.90
CA ASN A 260 -6.89 -3.14 -11.85
C ASN A 260 -5.58 -3.95 -11.75
N THR A 261 -5.55 -5.15 -12.30
CA THR A 261 -4.43 -6.07 -12.31
C THR A 261 -3.43 -5.76 -13.43
N GLU A 262 -3.88 -5.51 -14.66
CA GLU A 262 -3.00 -5.30 -15.81
C GLU A 262 -2.23 -3.99 -15.69
N TYR A 263 -2.91 -2.92 -15.29
CA TYR A 263 -2.28 -1.62 -15.09
C TYR A 263 -1.29 -1.61 -13.91
N ARG A 264 -1.63 -2.29 -12.80
CA ARG A 264 -0.72 -2.46 -11.67
C ARG A 264 0.54 -3.23 -12.05
N ASN A 265 0.42 -4.23 -12.92
CA ASN A 265 1.56 -4.98 -13.43
C ASN A 265 2.48 -4.09 -14.29
N VAL A 266 1.90 -3.23 -15.14
CA VAL A 266 2.68 -2.27 -15.93
C VAL A 266 3.43 -1.28 -15.04
N LEU A 267 2.77 -0.66 -14.06
CA LEU A 267 3.43 0.23 -13.10
C LEU A 267 4.51 -0.48 -12.30
N SER A 268 4.24 -1.72 -11.90
CA SER A 268 5.21 -2.55 -11.18
C SER A 268 6.46 -2.80 -12.04
N GLU A 269 6.30 -3.11 -13.32
CA GLU A 269 7.44 -3.35 -14.23
C GLU A 269 8.23 -2.06 -14.51
N ILE A 270 7.56 -0.93 -14.75
CA ILE A 270 8.21 0.38 -14.90
C ILE A 270 9.03 0.72 -13.64
N THR A 271 8.46 0.47 -12.46
CA THR A 271 9.12 0.78 -11.20
C THR A 271 10.28 -0.16 -10.90
N LYS A 272 10.14 -1.46 -11.18
CA LYS A 272 11.20 -2.46 -10.94
C LYS A 272 12.40 -2.28 -11.84
N ASN A 273 12.18 -1.93 -13.10
CA ASN A 273 13.20 -1.76 -14.13
C ASN A 273 13.28 -0.27 -14.54
N ASN A 274 13.52 0.59 -13.55
CA ASN A 274 13.47 2.04 -13.75
C ASN A 274 14.80 2.61 -14.25
N GLU A 275 14.70 3.79 -14.87
CA GLU A 275 15.82 4.47 -15.54
C GLU A 275 16.88 4.97 -14.55
N VAL A 276 16.46 5.51 -13.40
CA VAL A 276 17.40 6.02 -12.38
C VAL A 276 18.32 4.91 -11.88
N MET A 277 17.76 3.77 -11.46
CA MET A 277 18.57 2.68 -10.95
C MET A 277 19.41 2.02 -12.02
N ARG A 278 18.90 1.91 -13.25
CA ARG A 278 19.67 1.40 -14.38
C ARG A 278 20.91 2.25 -14.67
N ASN A 279 20.76 3.59 -14.67
CA ASN A 279 21.88 4.50 -14.89
C ASN A 279 22.91 4.42 -13.74
N LEU A 280 22.44 4.30 -12.49
CA LEU A 280 23.33 4.21 -11.33
C LEU A 280 24.05 2.85 -11.26
N ASP A 281 23.38 1.73 -11.58
CA ASP A 281 24.01 0.42 -11.74
C ASP A 281 25.11 0.45 -12.80
N TYR A 282 24.81 1.08 -13.95
CA TYR A 282 25.78 1.28 -15.03
C TYR A 282 26.98 2.13 -14.61
N LEU A 283 26.78 3.10 -13.70
CA LEU A 283 27.82 3.91 -13.08
C LEU A 283 28.54 3.19 -11.91
N ASP A 284 28.29 1.91 -11.68
CA ASP A 284 28.90 1.08 -10.64
C ASP A 284 28.55 1.51 -9.20
N TYR A 285 27.32 2.02 -8.98
CA TYR A 285 26.76 2.24 -7.66
C TYR A 285 26.30 0.93 -7.03
N GLU A 286 26.46 0.80 -5.72
CA GLU A 286 25.76 -0.22 -4.94
C GLU A 286 24.36 0.30 -4.58
N ILE A 287 23.32 -0.42 -5.02
CA ILE A 287 21.93 -0.01 -4.84
C ILE A 287 21.34 -0.70 -3.62
N ILE A 288 20.98 0.08 -2.62
CA ILE A 288 20.47 -0.38 -1.32
C ILE A 288 19.02 0.07 -1.15
N ASN A 289 18.11 -0.90 -0.97
CA ASN A 289 16.69 -0.64 -0.87
C ASN A 289 16.19 -0.85 0.57
N PHE A 290 15.70 0.23 1.20
CA PHE A 290 15.03 0.19 2.50
C PHE A 290 13.53 0.26 2.30
N GLN A 291 12.85 -0.85 2.50
CA GLN A 291 11.48 -0.94 2.04
C GLN A 291 10.50 -1.41 3.11
N PRO A 292 9.50 -0.58 3.47
CA PRO A 292 8.36 -1.04 4.22
C PRO A 292 7.45 -1.93 3.37
N ASN A 293 6.76 -2.86 4.01
CA ASN A 293 5.80 -3.74 3.35
C ASN A 293 4.70 -2.96 2.62
N GLY A 294 4.35 -3.43 1.43
CA GLY A 294 3.13 -3.02 0.73
C GLY A 294 3.30 -2.00 -0.40
N PHE A 295 4.50 -1.51 -0.66
CA PHE A 295 4.76 -0.64 -1.81
C PHE A 295 4.96 -1.42 -3.12
N ILE A 296 4.65 -0.79 -4.25
CA ILE A 296 4.88 -1.29 -5.61
C ILE A 296 6.36 -1.60 -5.86
N THR A 297 7.24 -1.05 -5.01
CA THR A 297 8.70 -1.05 -5.09
C THR A 297 9.36 -2.28 -4.47
N GLN A 298 8.61 -3.33 -4.09
CA GLN A 298 9.15 -4.46 -3.32
C GLN A 298 10.20 -5.32 -4.02
N ASN A 299 10.50 -5.10 -5.29
CA ASN A 299 11.49 -5.93 -5.98
C ASN A 299 12.15 -5.12 -7.10
N TYR A 300 12.95 -4.13 -6.72
CA TYR A 300 13.81 -3.46 -7.71
C TYR A 300 14.78 -4.47 -8.33
N GLN A 301 14.84 -4.50 -9.65
CA GLN A 301 15.69 -5.43 -10.39
C GLN A 301 17.18 -5.18 -10.14
N PHE A 302 17.55 -3.94 -9.87
CA PHE A 302 18.92 -3.49 -9.70
C PHE A 302 19.35 -3.39 -8.23
N ALA A 303 18.52 -3.76 -7.26
CA ALA A 303 18.90 -3.70 -5.85
C ALA A 303 19.90 -4.80 -5.49
N ASP A 304 21.10 -4.40 -5.05
CA ASP A 304 22.13 -5.30 -4.53
C ASP A 304 21.80 -5.80 -3.12
N GLN A 305 21.22 -4.91 -2.30
CA GLN A 305 20.81 -5.20 -0.93
C GLN A 305 19.41 -4.68 -0.64
N ALA A 306 18.72 -5.38 0.26
CA ALA A 306 17.39 -4.99 0.71
C ALA A 306 17.27 -5.14 2.22
N PHE A 307 16.90 -4.04 2.90
CA PHE A 307 16.72 -3.96 4.35
C PHE A 307 15.28 -3.68 4.72
N CYS A 308 14.91 -4.01 5.95
CA CYS A 308 13.59 -3.74 6.52
C CYS A 308 12.43 -4.42 5.78
N GLN A 309 12.74 -5.30 4.84
CA GLN A 309 11.72 -6.14 4.22
C GLN A 309 11.27 -7.18 5.25
N GLN A 310 9.99 -7.18 5.54
CA GLN A 310 9.39 -8.39 6.09
C GLN A 310 8.95 -9.24 4.90
N GLU A 311 9.54 -10.42 4.75
CA GLU A 311 9.07 -11.40 3.78
C GLU A 311 7.61 -11.72 4.07
N GLU A 312 6.71 -11.00 3.40
CA GLU A 312 5.32 -11.36 3.41
C GLU A 312 5.11 -12.54 2.47
N SER A 313 5.18 -13.75 3.03
CA SER A 313 4.81 -14.93 2.24
C SER A 313 3.37 -14.78 1.70
N SER A 314 3.10 -15.35 0.54
CA SER A 314 1.74 -15.42 -0.02
C SER A 314 0.74 -15.98 0.99
N GLN A 315 1.17 -16.93 1.82
CA GLN A 315 0.41 -17.47 2.96
C GLN A 315 0.05 -16.37 3.97
N SER A 316 0.98 -15.46 4.29
CA SER A 316 0.73 -14.34 5.21
C SER A 316 -0.33 -13.39 4.64
N LYS A 317 -0.26 -13.05 3.35
CA LYS A 317 -1.25 -12.22 2.66
C LYS A 317 -2.65 -12.85 2.68
N PHE A 318 -2.74 -14.13 2.33
CA PHE A 318 -3.99 -14.87 2.35
C PHE A 318 -4.60 -14.92 3.76
N VAL A 319 -3.79 -15.25 4.78
CA VAL A 319 -4.25 -15.31 6.18
C VAL A 319 -4.72 -13.95 6.68
N LYS A 320 -3.99 -12.86 6.40
CA LYS A 320 -4.40 -11.50 6.76
C LYS A 320 -5.74 -11.13 6.12
N THR A 321 -5.91 -11.41 4.83
CA THR A 321 -7.16 -11.18 4.12
C THR A 321 -8.30 -12.00 4.71
N LEU A 322 -8.05 -13.26 5.03
CA LEU A 322 -9.03 -14.13 5.70
C LEU A 322 -9.41 -13.59 7.08
N LEU A 323 -8.44 -13.22 7.91
CA LEU A 323 -8.70 -12.65 9.25
C LEU A 323 -9.50 -11.36 9.17
N ARG A 324 -9.29 -10.54 8.13
CA ARG A 324 -10.04 -9.31 7.89
C ARG A 324 -11.55 -9.56 7.74
N THR A 325 -11.95 -10.69 7.17
CA THR A 325 -13.36 -11.05 7.03
C THR A 325 -13.98 -11.60 8.31
N THR A 326 -13.20 -11.84 9.36
CA THR A 326 -13.64 -12.49 10.61
C THR A 326 -13.76 -11.52 11.79
N ILE A 327 -14.29 -12.04 12.90
CA ILE A 327 -14.29 -11.34 14.20
C ILE A 327 -12.86 -11.04 14.72
N LEU A 328 -11.83 -11.67 14.14
CA LEU A 328 -10.43 -11.42 14.46
C LEU A 328 -9.85 -10.22 13.71
N ASN A 329 -10.64 -9.51 12.91
CA ASN A 329 -10.19 -8.33 12.16
C ASN A 329 -9.50 -7.29 13.06
N HIS A 330 -10.02 -7.05 14.26
CA HIS A 330 -9.38 -6.12 15.20
C HIS A 330 -7.97 -6.57 15.61
N VAL A 331 -7.77 -7.86 15.88
CA VAL A 331 -6.44 -8.43 16.19
C VAL A 331 -5.52 -8.32 14.97
N ASN A 332 -6.03 -8.58 13.77
CA ASN A 332 -5.28 -8.43 12.53
C ASN A 332 -4.82 -6.98 12.32
N ASN A 333 -5.69 -6.00 12.57
CA ASN A 333 -5.34 -4.58 12.47
C ASN A 333 -4.22 -4.19 13.46
N LEU A 334 -4.26 -4.69 14.70
CA LEU A 334 -3.19 -4.47 15.68
C LEU A 334 -1.86 -5.07 15.23
N LEU A 335 -1.88 -6.24 14.59
CA LEU A 335 -0.67 -6.87 14.04
C LEU A 335 -0.09 -6.07 12.87
N ILE A 336 -0.94 -5.59 11.94
CA ILE A 336 -0.52 -4.77 10.81
C ILE A 336 0.13 -3.47 11.30
N VAL A 337 -0.49 -2.76 12.24
CA VAL A 337 0.02 -1.51 12.82
C VAL A 337 1.40 -1.70 13.44
N ASN A 338 1.62 -2.79 14.16
CA ASN A 338 2.92 -3.09 14.75
C ASN A 338 3.99 -3.39 13.68
N VAL A 339 3.63 -4.04 12.58
CA VAL A 339 4.51 -4.32 11.45
C VAL A 339 4.91 -3.03 10.74
N ASP A 340 3.95 -2.14 10.42
CA ASP A 340 4.22 -0.86 9.77
C ASP A 340 5.16 -0.01 10.65
N ARG A 341 4.88 0.08 11.96
CA ARG A 341 5.73 0.79 12.90
C ARG A 341 7.17 0.24 12.94
N ALA A 342 7.31 -1.07 13.04
CA ALA A 342 8.62 -1.72 13.11
C ALA A 342 9.42 -1.49 11.82
N SER A 343 8.77 -1.55 10.66
CA SER A 343 9.39 -1.32 9.37
C SER A 343 9.88 0.12 9.20
N ILE A 344 9.09 1.11 9.63
CA ILE A 344 9.48 2.53 9.59
C ILE A 344 10.68 2.78 10.51
N LEU A 345 10.65 2.25 11.75
CA LEU A 345 11.77 2.40 12.70
C LEU A 345 13.02 1.69 12.20
N CYS A 346 12.90 0.54 11.55
CA CYS A 346 13.99 -0.15 10.89
C CYS A 346 14.67 0.77 9.87
N GLY A 347 13.90 1.42 8.98
CA GLY A 347 14.44 2.35 7.99
C GLY A 347 15.30 3.44 8.61
N PHE A 348 14.83 4.07 9.68
CA PHE A 348 15.60 5.09 10.40
C PHE A 348 16.84 4.54 11.11
N SER A 349 16.83 3.28 11.58
CA SER A 349 17.97 2.70 12.27
C SER A 349 19.04 2.17 11.31
N GLU A 350 18.62 1.54 10.22
CA GLU A 350 19.55 0.88 9.29
C GLU A 350 20.33 1.88 8.43
N ILE A 351 19.79 3.05 8.10
CA ILE A 351 20.54 4.08 7.36
C ILE A 351 21.80 4.52 8.10
N VAL A 352 21.74 4.48 9.43
CA VAL A 352 22.89 4.82 10.29
C VAL A 352 23.99 3.77 10.19
N SER A 353 23.64 2.51 9.87
CA SER A 353 24.57 1.39 9.77
C SER A 353 25.31 1.30 8.44
N LEU A 354 24.88 2.07 7.43
CA LEU A 354 25.54 2.11 6.10
C LEU A 354 26.96 2.70 6.12
N ASP A 355 27.44 3.10 7.28
CA ASP A 355 28.71 3.82 7.47
C ASP A 355 29.98 2.92 7.38
N GLU A 356 29.87 1.62 7.26
CA GLU A 356 31.01 0.73 7.20
C GLU A 356 31.44 0.44 5.77
N LYS A 357 32.37 1.28 5.26
CA LYS A 357 33.30 1.00 4.15
C LYS A 357 32.74 0.21 2.98
N ASN A 358 31.97 0.86 2.16
CA ASN A 358 31.73 0.38 0.82
C ASN A 358 32.85 0.90 -0.10
N ASP A 359 33.46 -0.02 -0.87
CA ASP A 359 34.44 0.35 -1.89
C ASP A 359 33.78 1.08 -3.09
N LYS A 360 32.45 1.08 -3.16
CA LYS A 360 31.63 1.70 -4.21
C LYS A 360 30.74 2.83 -3.64
N PRO A 361 30.40 3.84 -4.45
CA PRO A 361 29.37 4.79 -4.07
C PRO A 361 28.01 4.09 -3.92
N ILE A 362 27.19 4.56 -2.99
CA ILE A 362 25.89 3.94 -2.71
C ILE A 362 24.74 4.79 -3.26
N PHE A 363 23.68 4.11 -3.69
CA PHE A 363 22.37 4.70 -3.88
C PHE A 363 21.39 4.05 -2.90
N ALA A 364 21.11 4.74 -1.81
CA ALA A 364 20.19 4.28 -0.77
C ALA A 364 18.79 4.82 -1.03
N VAL A 365 17.83 3.93 -1.30
CA VAL A 365 16.42 4.28 -1.51
C VAL A 365 15.62 3.89 -0.28
N MET A 366 15.08 4.88 0.41
CA MET A 366 14.25 4.70 1.59
C MET A 366 12.84 5.22 1.34
N MET A 367 11.86 4.32 1.34
CA MET A 367 10.45 4.67 1.23
C MET A 367 9.77 4.42 2.57
N LEU A 368 9.35 5.48 3.24
CA LEU A 368 8.71 5.43 4.54
C LEU A 368 7.22 5.73 4.39
N ARG A 369 6.38 4.81 4.87
CA ARG A 369 4.93 4.99 4.93
C ARG A 369 4.56 5.92 6.09
N LEU A 370 4.99 7.17 5.96
CA LEU A 370 4.94 8.20 6.99
C LEU A 370 4.84 9.56 6.29
N PRO A 371 3.83 10.37 6.53
CA PRO A 371 2.72 10.25 7.49
C PRO A 371 1.47 9.51 6.99
N HIS A 372 1.56 8.70 5.95
CA HIS A 372 0.41 7.95 5.41
C HIS A 372 -0.27 7.06 6.49
N PRO A 373 -1.61 6.96 6.51
CA PRO A 373 -2.31 6.04 7.41
C PRO A 373 -1.96 4.55 7.18
N PRO A 374 -2.00 3.71 8.22
CA PRO A 374 -2.47 4.00 9.59
C PRO A 374 -1.44 4.81 10.39
N TYR A 375 -1.91 5.83 11.12
CA TYR A 375 -1.03 6.63 11.96
C TYR A 375 -0.55 5.81 13.15
N VAL A 376 0.72 5.46 13.16
CA VAL A 376 1.32 4.54 14.16
C VAL A 376 2.25 5.24 15.14
N PHE A 377 2.44 6.55 14.97
CA PHE A 377 3.26 7.41 15.81
C PHE A 377 2.48 8.64 16.27
N GLY A 378 2.63 9.01 17.54
CA GLY A 378 2.33 10.33 18.02
C GLY A 378 3.52 11.28 17.82
N ALA A 379 3.37 12.54 18.23
CA ALA A 379 4.33 13.61 17.97
C ALA A 379 5.76 13.34 18.52
N ASP A 380 5.86 12.66 19.65
CA ASP A 380 7.13 12.27 20.27
C ASP A 380 7.60 10.85 19.91
N GLY A 381 6.87 10.19 18.99
CA GLY A 381 7.17 8.85 18.55
C GLY A 381 6.55 7.75 19.41
N GLU A 382 5.67 8.08 20.34
CA GLU A 382 4.92 7.12 21.12
C GLU A 382 4.00 6.28 20.22
N HIS A 383 3.72 5.05 20.67
CA HIS A 383 2.89 4.14 19.92
C HIS A 383 1.40 4.56 19.96
N VAL A 384 0.86 4.88 18.80
CA VAL A 384 -0.56 5.16 18.62
C VAL A 384 -1.22 3.94 17.98
N ILE A 385 -2.35 3.50 18.52
CA ILE A 385 -3.17 2.48 17.88
C ILE A 385 -3.85 3.15 16.70
N GLY A 386 -3.35 2.84 15.50
CA GLY A 386 -3.86 3.42 14.26
C GLY A 386 -5.28 2.94 13.97
N GLU A 387 -6.25 3.83 14.07
CA GLU A 387 -7.56 3.61 13.46
C GLU A 387 -7.51 4.16 12.03
N LYS A 388 -7.76 3.29 11.05
CA LYS A 388 -8.08 3.74 9.70
C LYS A 388 -9.52 4.23 9.73
N VAL A 389 -9.72 5.53 9.83
CA VAL A 389 -11.03 6.13 9.59
C VAL A 389 -11.09 6.49 8.11
N GLN A 390 -11.81 5.68 7.35
CA GLN A 390 -12.04 5.92 5.93
C GLN A 390 -13.42 6.55 5.76
N THR A 391 -13.51 7.63 4.99
CA THR A 391 -14.79 8.24 4.62
C THR A 391 -15.51 7.40 3.56
N GLU A 392 -16.78 7.72 3.28
CA GLU A 392 -17.58 7.11 2.20
C GLU A 392 -16.90 7.26 0.83
N GLU A 393 -16.13 8.32 0.66
CA GLU A 393 -15.40 8.65 -0.58
C GLU A 393 -14.03 7.99 -0.67
N GLY A 394 -13.67 7.17 0.32
CA GLY A 394 -12.42 6.40 0.33
C GLY A 394 -11.21 7.12 0.92
N SER A 395 -11.35 8.37 1.39
CA SER A 395 -10.27 9.15 1.99
C SER A 395 -10.08 8.85 3.49
N PHE A 396 -8.90 9.17 4.02
CA PHE A 396 -8.58 8.99 5.43
C PHE A 396 -8.67 10.35 6.15
N VAL A 397 -9.49 10.43 7.20
CA VAL A 397 -9.67 11.67 7.95
C VAL A 397 -9.20 11.49 9.39
N ASN A 398 -8.06 12.05 9.72
CA ASN A 398 -7.64 12.33 11.09
C ASN A 398 -6.50 13.35 11.08
N GLU A 399 -6.86 14.62 10.97
CA GLU A 399 -5.94 15.75 10.85
C GLU A 399 -4.97 15.84 12.04
N GLU A 400 -5.46 15.67 13.29
CA GLU A 400 -4.63 15.73 14.48
C GLU A 400 -3.53 14.65 14.48
N LYS A 401 -3.91 13.40 14.17
CA LYS A 401 -2.94 12.30 14.09
C LYS A 401 -1.98 12.46 12.91
N TYR A 402 -2.45 13.03 11.81
CA TYR A 402 -1.59 13.36 10.68
C TYR A 402 -0.52 14.37 11.09
N VAL A 403 -0.92 15.49 11.72
CA VAL A 403 -0.01 16.52 12.21
C VAL A 403 0.98 15.97 13.23
N ASP A 404 0.53 15.13 14.17
CA ASP A 404 1.44 14.51 15.14
C ASP A 404 2.45 13.59 14.46
N THR A 405 2.02 12.84 13.45
CA THR A 405 2.90 11.99 12.66
C THR A 405 3.91 12.81 11.84
N ILE A 406 3.50 13.98 11.30
CA ILE A 406 4.41 14.94 10.65
C ILE A 406 5.49 15.43 11.63
N LYS A 407 5.13 15.83 12.85
CA LYS A 407 6.10 16.27 13.86
C LYS A 407 7.16 15.19 14.15
N PHE A 408 6.72 13.94 14.27
CA PHE A 408 7.64 12.81 14.43
C PHE A 408 8.52 12.60 13.19
N ALA A 409 7.93 12.65 11.97
CA ALA A 409 8.65 12.55 10.71
C ALA A 409 9.74 13.62 10.59
N ASN A 410 9.41 14.88 10.89
CA ASN A 410 10.35 16.00 10.87
C ASN A 410 11.57 15.74 11.77
N LYS A 411 11.29 15.40 13.03
CA LYS A 411 12.36 15.10 14.02
C LYS A 411 13.28 13.99 13.50
N LYS A 412 12.71 12.89 13.02
CA LYS A 412 13.50 11.74 12.54
C LYS A 412 14.24 12.04 11.25
N THR A 413 13.66 12.82 10.36
CA THR A 413 14.32 13.24 9.12
C THR A 413 15.52 14.13 9.39
N ILE A 414 15.41 15.11 10.29
CA ILE A 414 16.56 15.96 10.68
C ILE A 414 17.64 15.12 11.36
N GLU A 415 17.30 14.24 12.31
CA GLU A 415 18.26 13.33 12.94
C GLU A 415 19.03 12.50 11.88
N MET A 416 18.34 11.99 10.87
CA MET A 416 18.93 11.19 9.78
C MET A 416 19.83 12.03 8.87
N VAL A 417 19.40 13.22 8.49
CA VAL A 417 20.19 14.17 7.69
C VAL A 417 21.49 14.53 8.41
N ASP A 418 21.42 14.85 9.72
CA ASP A 418 22.59 15.18 10.51
C ASP A 418 23.60 14.02 10.58
N ILE A 419 23.12 12.79 10.63
CA ILE A 419 23.97 11.60 10.61
C ILE A 419 24.64 11.47 9.23
N ILE A 420 23.88 11.51 8.13
CA ILE A 420 24.41 11.38 6.77
C ILE A 420 25.48 12.46 6.52
N LEU A 421 25.17 13.74 6.77
CA LEU A 421 26.11 14.84 6.54
C LEU A 421 27.36 14.80 7.43
N LYS A 422 27.23 14.26 8.65
CA LYS A 422 28.37 14.06 9.54
C LYS A 422 29.33 12.98 9.03
N HIS A 423 28.78 11.93 8.40
CA HIS A 423 29.55 10.80 7.87
C HIS A 423 30.19 11.14 6.54
N ASN A 424 29.42 11.70 5.62
CA ASN A 424 29.89 12.10 4.29
C ASN A 424 29.14 13.35 3.80
N ASN A 425 29.76 14.52 3.95
CA ASN A 425 29.20 15.78 3.47
C ASN A 425 29.26 15.93 1.94
N ASN A 426 29.88 14.97 1.25
CA ASN A 426 29.87 14.87 -0.21
C ASN A 426 28.71 13.97 -0.72
N SER A 427 27.65 13.83 0.04
CA SER A 427 26.47 13.04 -0.35
C SER A 427 25.40 13.92 -0.97
N ILE A 428 24.66 13.39 -1.95
CA ILE A 428 23.41 13.97 -2.45
C ILE A 428 22.27 13.43 -1.57
N ILE A 429 21.41 14.30 -1.03
CA ILE A 429 20.27 13.89 -0.22
C ILE A 429 18.98 14.46 -0.82
N ILE A 430 18.05 13.60 -1.16
CA ILE A 430 16.75 13.96 -1.73
C ILE A 430 15.66 13.50 -0.76
N ILE A 431 14.88 14.45 -0.24
CA ILE A 431 13.74 14.19 0.64
C ILE A 431 12.50 14.63 -0.10
N GLN A 432 11.66 13.68 -0.49
CA GLN A 432 10.47 13.96 -1.30
C GLN A 432 9.25 13.25 -0.72
N SER A 433 8.08 13.77 -1.06
CA SER A 433 6.82 13.02 -0.97
C SER A 433 6.32 12.72 -2.37
N ASP A 434 5.69 11.57 -2.51
CA ASP A 434 5.05 11.12 -3.74
C ASP A 434 3.78 11.92 -4.07
N HIS A 435 3.05 12.40 -3.05
CA HIS A 435 1.87 13.26 -3.15
C HIS A 435 1.55 13.89 -1.76
N GLY A 436 0.57 14.78 -1.72
CA GLY A 436 0.04 15.35 -0.49
C GLY A 436 -1.01 14.46 0.20
N TYR A 437 -1.70 15.02 1.19
CA TYR A 437 -2.75 14.33 1.95
C TYR A 437 -4.08 14.25 1.18
N ASP A 438 -5.04 13.47 1.71
CA ASP A 438 -6.33 13.20 1.06
C ASP A 438 -7.52 13.30 2.02
N PHE A 439 -7.58 14.34 2.81
CA PHE A 439 -8.69 14.53 3.73
C PHE A 439 -10.01 14.81 3.01
N GLY A 440 -10.87 13.77 2.91
CA GLY A 440 -12.19 13.91 2.30
C GLY A 440 -12.19 14.10 0.77
N ILE A 441 -11.15 13.67 0.07
CA ILE A 441 -11.10 13.79 -1.39
C ILE A 441 -12.15 12.90 -2.07
N ASN A 442 -12.92 13.50 -2.97
CA ASN A 442 -13.75 12.75 -3.90
C ASN A 442 -12.95 12.39 -5.15
N TYR A 443 -12.43 11.17 -5.21
CA TYR A 443 -11.59 10.72 -6.32
C TYR A 443 -12.30 10.61 -7.68
N GLU A 444 -13.63 10.55 -7.71
CA GLU A 444 -14.39 10.56 -8.97
C GLU A 444 -14.53 11.98 -9.54
N ASN A 445 -14.71 12.96 -8.65
CA ASN A 445 -14.92 14.36 -9.03
C ASN A 445 -14.35 15.30 -7.96
N PRO A 446 -13.01 15.43 -7.88
CA PRO A 446 -12.37 16.28 -6.88
C PRO A 446 -12.65 17.77 -7.14
N SER A 447 -12.77 18.54 -6.08
CA SER A 447 -12.75 20.00 -6.19
C SER A 447 -11.32 20.52 -6.43
N ASP A 448 -11.20 21.75 -6.92
CA ASP A 448 -9.90 22.41 -7.11
C ASP A 448 -9.06 22.41 -5.83
N LEU A 449 -9.69 22.66 -4.68
CA LEU A 449 -9.02 22.61 -3.38
C LEU A 449 -8.47 21.20 -3.08
N GLN A 450 -9.27 20.18 -3.32
CA GLN A 450 -8.84 18.79 -3.11
C GLN A 450 -7.69 18.39 -4.03
N LEU A 451 -7.68 18.87 -5.27
CA LEU A 451 -6.54 18.70 -6.17
C LEU A 451 -5.29 19.39 -5.62
N LYS A 452 -5.40 20.66 -5.20
CA LYS A 452 -4.29 21.40 -4.61
C LYS A 452 -3.72 20.71 -3.36
N GLN A 453 -4.58 20.16 -2.50
CA GLN A 453 -4.16 19.38 -1.32
C GLN A 453 -3.40 18.12 -1.71
N ARG A 454 -3.92 17.39 -2.69
CA ARG A 454 -3.38 16.11 -3.09
C ARG A 454 -2.06 16.20 -3.87
N PHE A 455 -1.86 17.27 -4.62
CA PHE A 455 -0.63 17.47 -5.38
C PHE A 455 0.45 18.23 -4.61
N SER A 456 0.09 19.04 -3.61
CA SER A 456 1.07 19.76 -2.79
C SER A 456 1.90 18.78 -1.95
N ASN A 457 3.23 18.75 -2.16
CA ASN A 457 4.12 17.78 -1.55
C ASN A 457 5.40 18.41 -0.96
N LEU A 458 6.15 17.62 -0.20
CA LEU A 458 7.50 17.96 0.23
C LEU A 458 8.49 17.66 -0.89
N ASN A 459 9.42 18.60 -1.14
CA ASN A 459 10.54 18.42 -2.06
C ASN A 459 11.75 19.20 -1.53
N ALA A 460 12.72 18.51 -0.96
CA ALA A 460 13.91 19.11 -0.39
C ALA A 460 15.16 18.38 -0.87
N ILE A 461 16.15 19.11 -1.37
CA ILE A 461 17.30 18.54 -2.06
C ILE A 461 18.59 19.19 -1.56
N TYR A 462 19.53 18.38 -1.13
CA TYR A 462 20.88 18.80 -0.81
C TYR A 462 21.85 18.28 -1.86
N LEU A 463 22.62 19.19 -2.46
CA LEU A 463 23.68 18.87 -3.41
C LEU A 463 25.04 19.35 -2.87
N PRO A 464 26.02 18.45 -2.71
CA PRO A 464 27.35 18.84 -2.25
C PRO A 464 28.06 19.66 -3.36
N ASN A 465 28.77 20.71 -2.97
CA ASN A 465 29.60 21.51 -3.89
C ASN A 465 28.87 22.09 -5.14
N SER A 466 27.53 22.17 -5.08
CA SER A 466 26.77 22.73 -6.20
C SER A 466 26.78 24.25 -6.21
N ASN A 467 26.61 24.84 -7.41
CA ASN A 467 26.37 26.27 -7.54
C ASN A 467 24.93 26.59 -7.09
N ASP A 468 24.74 27.75 -6.44
CA ASP A 468 23.39 28.23 -6.11
C ASP A 468 22.55 28.38 -7.39
N GLY A 469 21.31 27.91 -7.36
CA GLY A 469 20.35 28.12 -8.45
C GLY A 469 20.22 26.99 -9.48
N ILE A 470 20.74 25.78 -9.20
CA ILE A 470 20.53 24.60 -10.07
C ILE A 470 19.06 24.17 -10.04
N PHE A 471 18.44 24.18 -8.87
CA PHE A 471 17.02 23.96 -8.72
C PHE A 471 16.25 25.27 -8.69
N TYR A 472 15.00 25.25 -9.12
CA TYR A 472 14.12 26.40 -9.22
C TYR A 472 12.81 26.15 -8.46
N GLU A 473 12.19 27.24 -8.02
CA GLU A 473 10.89 27.19 -7.36
C GLU A 473 9.84 26.60 -8.31
N GLY A 474 9.03 25.66 -7.82
CA GLY A 474 8.02 24.97 -8.64
C GLY A 474 8.53 23.74 -9.38
N ILE A 475 9.81 23.36 -9.23
CA ILE A 475 10.32 22.11 -9.82
C ILE A 475 9.49 20.91 -9.32
N THR A 476 9.08 20.05 -10.24
CA THR A 476 8.37 18.81 -9.92
C THR A 476 9.32 17.60 -9.85
N PRO A 477 8.97 16.55 -9.12
CA PRO A 477 9.85 15.40 -8.87
C PRO A 477 10.40 14.71 -10.13
N VAL A 478 9.69 14.72 -11.25
CA VAL A 478 10.16 14.13 -12.53
C VAL A 478 11.46 14.72 -13.03
N ASN A 479 11.74 15.99 -12.70
CA ASN A 479 12.93 16.71 -13.16
C ASN A 479 14.14 16.56 -12.24
N VAL A 480 13.96 16.11 -10.99
CA VAL A 480 15.04 16.12 -10.00
C VAL A 480 16.22 15.24 -10.42
N PHE A 481 15.98 13.98 -10.78
CA PHE A 481 17.07 13.11 -11.24
C PHE A 481 17.63 13.52 -12.59
N ARG A 482 16.85 14.13 -13.49
CA ARG A 482 17.35 14.69 -14.76
C ARG A 482 18.43 15.72 -14.50
N ILE A 483 18.17 16.64 -13.57
CA ILE A 483 19.11 17.70 -13.20
C ILE A 483 20.33 17.11 -12.49
N ILE A 484 20.15 16.15 -11.55
CA ILE A 484 21.26 15.49 -10.86
C ILE A 484 22.17 14.76 -11.85
N PHE A 485 21.63 14.01 -12.79
CA PHE A 485 22.44 13.32 -13.80
C PHE A 485 23.19 14.31 -14.72
N ASN A 486 22.58 15.42 -15.08
CA ASN A 486 23.27 16.46 -15.87
C ASN A 486 24.41 17.10 -15.09
N GLU A 487 24.22 17.41 -13.80
CA GLU A 487 25.20 18.13 -12.98
C GLU A 487 26.38 17.25 -12.55
N TYR A 488 26.15 16.00 -12.18
CA TYR A 488 27.17 15.14 -11.59
C TYR A 488 27.72 14.07 -12.52
N PHE A 489 27.03 13.79 -13.63
CA PHE A 489 27.37 12.66 -14.50
C PHE A 489 27.45 13.02 -15.99
N ASP A 490 27.57 14.31 -16.31
CA ASP A 490 27.69 14.81 -17.70
C ASP A 490 26.57 14.28 -18.63
N ALA A 491 25.38 14.00 -18.08
CA ALA A 491 24.24 13.63 -18.87
C ALA A 491 23.67 14.87 -19.61
N SER A 492 22.79 14.66 -20.58
CA SER A 492 22.14 15.72 -21.32
C SER A 492 20.64 15.54 -21.40
N TYR A 493 20.01 15.25 -20.25
CA TYR A 493 18.56 15.16 -20.16
C TYR A 493 17.92 16.54 -20.30
N ASP A 494 16.95 16.66 -21.20
CA ASP A 494 16.11 17.86 -21.25
C ASP A 494 15.32 18.00 -19.95
N VAL A 495 15.23 19.20 -19.39
CA VAL A 495 14.29 19.50 -18.31
C VAL A 495 12.89 19.59 -18.91
N LEU A 496 11.98 18.78 -18.40
CA LEU A 496 10.58 18.73 -18.86
C LEU A 496 9.79 19.92 -18.32
N ASP A 497 8.73 20.33 -19.03
CA ASP A 497 7.74 21.25 -18.46
C ASP A 497 7.16 20.66 -17.18
N ASP A 498 7.07 21.44 -16.09
CA ASP A 498 6.52 20.96 -14.82
C ASP A 498 4.99 20.84 -14.92
N LYS A 499 4.52 19.61 -15.09
CA LYS A 499 3.10 19.28 -15.28
C LYS A 499 2.56 18.34 -14.22
N MET A 500 1.26 18.51 -13.92
CA MET A 500 0.50 17.71 -12.97
C MET A 500 -0.65 17.02 -13.70
N PHE A 501 -0.75 15.70 -13.50
CA PHE A 501 -1.73 14.87 -14.20
C PHE A 501 -2.64 14.14 -13.23
N TYR A 502 -3.94 14.34 -13.39
CA TYR A 502 -4.96 13.63 -12.64
C TYR A 502 -5.63 12.54 -13.46
N HIS A 503 -5.95 11.46 -12.81
CA HIS A 503 -6.81 10.41 -13.37
C HIS A 503 -7.99 10.19 -12.43
N HIS A 504 -9.19 10.29 -12.98
CA HIS A 504 -10.41 10.05 -12.24
C HIS A 504 -10.55 8.57 -11.90
N TYR A 505 -10.55 8.26 -10.62
CA TYR A 505 -10.88 6.92 -10.13
C TYR A 505 -12.40 6.77 -10.20
N GLY A 506 -12.92 6.38 -11.34
CA GLY A 506 -14.37 6.35 -11.54
C GLY A 506 -14.97 4.99 -11.35
N GLY A 507 -15.91 4.91 -10.43
CA GLY A 507 -17.09 4.06 -10.33
C GLY A 507 -17.05 2.63 -10.88
N SER A 508 -18.10 1.89 -10.63
CA SER A 508 -18.33 0.48 -11.02
C SER A 508 -18.21 0.12 -12.53
N ASN A 509 -17.70 1.02 -13.37
CA ASN A 509 -17.48 0.75 -14.80
C ASN A 509 -16.05 0.24 -15.02
N VAL A 510 -15.91 -1.07 -14.99
CA VAL A 510 -14.71 -1.90 -15.15
C VAL A 510 -13.95 -1.71 -16.49
N HIS A 511 -14.33 -0.75 -17.32
CA HIS A 511 -13.80 -0.57 -18.68
C HIS A 511 -13.19 0.81 -18.94
N ASN A 512 -12.87 1.59 -17.91
CA ASN A 512 -12.32 2.93 -18.14
C ASN A 512 -10.83 2.86 -18.46
N LYS A 513 -10.47 3.40 -19.62
CA LYS A 513 -9.10 3.62 -20.07
C LYS A 513 -8.39 4.56 -19.11
N VAL A 514 -7.09 4.35 -18.85
CA VAL A 514 -6.27 5.32 -18.12
C VAL A 514 -6.10 6.55 -18.97
N ASN A 515 -6.81 7.60 -18.63
CA ASN A 515 -6.66 8.90 -19.26
C ASN A 515 -6.18 9.92 -18.22
N PHE A 516 -5.03 10.52 -18.47
CA PHE A 516 -4.49 11.57 -17.61
C PHE A 516 -4.95 12.93 -18.10
N GLU A 517 -5.62 13.66 -17.23
CA GLU A 517 -6.01 15.06 -17.43
C GLU A 517 -4.89 15.98 -16.92
N ASP A 518 -4.45 16.94 -17.74
CA ASP A 518 -3.50 17.97 -17.31
C ASP A 518 -4.25 18.98 -16.42
N VAL A 519 -3.94 18.96 -15.13
CA VAL A 519 -4.56 19.83 -14.10
C VAL A 519 -3.60 20.92 -13.61
N THR A 520 -2.50 21.15 -14.32
CA THR A 520 -1.43 22.06 -13.94
C THR A 520 -1.95 23.48 -13.64
N GLU A 521 -2.80 24.02 -14.52
CA GLU A 521 -3.36 25.38 -14.34
C GLU A 521 -4.26 25.48 -13.10
N ILE A 522 -4.99 24.40 -12.76
CA ILE A 522 -5.86 24.38 -11.56
C ILE A 522 -5.01 24.43 -10.29
N ILE A 523 -3.89 23.72 -10.28
CA ILE A 523 -3.04 23.60 -9.09
C ILE A 523 -2.20 24.86 -8.88
N LEU A 524 -1.74 25.52 -9.95
CA LEU A 524 -0.87 26.69 -9.86
C LEU A 524 -1.64 28.02 -9.63
N ASN A 525 -2.93 28.09 -9.97
CA ASN A 525 -3.79 29.26 -9.78
C ASN A 525 -4.60 29.16 -8.50
#